data_c0b8fa27af65266096400513bee91da1
#
_entry.id   c0b8fa27af65266096400513bee91da1
#
_cell.length_a   1.000
_cell.length_b   1.000
_cell.length_c   1.000
_cell.angle_alpha   90.00
_cell.angle_beta   90.00
_cell.angle_gamma   90.00
#
_symmetry.space_group_name_H-M   'P 1'
#
loop_
_entity.id
_entity.type
_entity.pdbx_description
1 polymer ?
#
loop_
_entity_poly.entity_id
_entity_poly.type
_entity_poly.pdbx_seq_one_letter_code
_entity_poly.pdbx_strand_id
1 'polypeptide(L)'
;MPQATGLQFTATLGQLPKDLFVVARFELTEYLSRLCHCKLELASTSPDIAPEDVLEQPVELVMWQDGVPLRRFTGVINEFVRGDSGHRRTRYDVIVQPPLWRLHLMHNSRIFQTQATDAIVRTLLEERGLIDTVFDLKRTPEEREYCVQHRESDLAFVERLAAEEGWHYRYYHGDVEGNDQPALIIADHHGDAPRLDPVEYNAKAGGSTRQSTVFQFRY
;
A
#
# COMPACT_ATOMS: atom_id res chain seq x y z
N MET A 1 14.95 9.60 -27.57
CA MET A 1 13.94 10.49 -26.97
C MET A 1 14.67 11.41 -26.01
N PRO A 2 14.37 12.70 -25.90
CA PRO A 2 14.99 13.53 -24.86
C PRO A 2 14.65 12.93 -23.51
N GLN A 3 15.66 12.65 -22.68
CA GLN A 3 15.44 12.23 -21.31
C GLN A 3 14.72 13.37 -20.59
N ALA A 4 13.55 13.09 -20.10
CA ALA A 4 12.81 14.07 -19.33
C ALA A 4 13.58 14.33 -18.03
N THR A 5 13.90 15.59 -17.77
CA THR A 5 14.65 16.05 -16.60
C THR A 5 13.67 16.41 -15.47
N GLY A 6 14.10 16.20 -14.24
CA GLY A 6 13.32 16.53 -13.05
C GLY A 6 12.48 15.36 -12.51
N LEU A 7 11.61 15.70 -11.56
CA LEU A 7 10.73 14.74 -10.89
C LEU A 7 9.54 14.38 -11.78
N GLN A 8 9.30 13.10 -11.97
CA GLN A 8 8.23 12.56 -12.79
C GLN A 8 7.50 11.43 -12.06
N PHE A 9 6.25 11.18 -12.44
CA PHE A 9 5.40 10.16 -11.85
C PHE A 9 4.72 9.38 -12.96
N THR A 10 4.75 8.06 -12.86
CA THR A 10 4.03 7.15 -13.75
C THR A 10 3.13 6.24 -12.93
N ALA A 11 1.91 6.01 -13.39
CA ALA A 11 1.00 5.05 -12.79
C ALA A 11 0.55 4.04 -13.84
N THR A 12 0.69 2.76 -13.50
CA THR A 12 0.18 1.63 -14.30
C THR A 12 -0.97 0.98 -13.53
N LEU A 13 -2.12 0.80 -14.18
CA LEU A 13 -3.33 0.26 -13.58
C LEU A 13 -3.69 -1.06 -14.27
N GLY A 14 -3.46 -2.18 -13.61
CA GLY A 14 -3.78 -3.51 -14.11
C GLY A 14 -3.24 -3.76 -15.53
N GLN A 15 -4.12 -4.19 -16.42
CA GLN A 15 -3.83 -4.46 -17.82
C GLN A 15 -4.17 -3.27 -18.75
N LEU A 16 -4.54 -2.12 -18.18
CA LEU A 16 -4.86 -0.95 -18.98
C LEU A 16 -3.61 -0.39 -19.68
N PRO A 17 -3.79 0.30 -20.83
CA PRO A 17 -2.66 0.91 -21.54
C PRO A 17 -1.86 1.83 -20.61
N LYS A 18 -0.53 1.72 -20.64
CA LYS A 18 0.38 2.49 -19.75
C LYS A 18 0.29 4.01 -19.93
N ASP A 19 -0.16 4.45 -21.09
CA ASP A 19 -0.34 5.85 -21.48
C ASP A 19 -1.79 6.35 -21.31
N LEU A 20 -2.70 5.48 -20.81
CA LEU A 20 -4.10 5.84 -20.60
C LEU A 20 -4.25 6.98 -19.60
N PHE A 21 -3.43 6.99 -18.56
CA PHE A 21 -3.48 7.97 -17.50
C PHE A 21 -2.17 8.75 -17.35
N VAL A 22 -2.32 10.01 -17.02
CA VAL A 22 -1.21 10.86 -16.54
C VAL A 22 -1.49 11.19 -15.07
N VAL A 23 -0.50 11.04 -14.22
CA VAL A 23 -0.59 11.43 -12.80
C VAL A 23 -0.55 12.95 -12.71
N ALA A 24 -1.65 13.57 -12.28
CA ALA A 24 -1.72 15.00 -12.05
C ALA A 24 -1.26 15.37 -10.63
N ARG A 25 -1.62 14.54 -9.65
CA ARG A 25 -1.25 14.68 -8.25
C ARG A 25 -1.34 13.33 -7.56
N PHE A 26 -0.56 13.16 -6.49
CA PHE A 26 -0.79 12.07 -5.54
C PHE A 26 -0.51 12.54 -4.10
N GLU A 27 -1.11 11.83 -3.18
CA GLU A 27 -0.88 11.95 -1.75
C GLU A 27 -0.75 10.53 -1.18
N LEU A 28 0.44 10.20 -0.68
CA LEU A 28 0.74 8.90 -0.11
C LEU A 28 0.93 9.04 1.40
N THR A 29 0.16 8.26 2.16
CA THR A 29 0.27 8.17 3.60
C THR A 29 0.57 6.73 4.00
N GLU A 30 1.69 6.54 4.66
CA GLU A 30 2.17 5.23 5.11
C GLU A 30 2.24 5.16 6.63
N TYR A 31 1.95 3.99 7.15
CA TYR A 31 1.93 3.71 8.58
C TYR A 31 2.61 2.38 8.88
N LEU A 32 3.05 2.25 10.12
CA LEU A 32 3.36 0.96 10.72
C LEU A 32 2.10 0.46 11.44
N SER A 33 1.73 -0.81 11.25
CA SER A 33 0.54 -1.44 11.85
C SER A 33 -0.79 -0.74 11.53
N ARG A 34 -0.88 -0.15 10.35
CA ARG A 34 -2.12 0.40 9.77
C ARG A 34 -2.07 0.30 8.25
N LEU A 35 -3.25 0.32 7.63
CA LEU A 35 -3.33 0.40 6.18
C LEU A 35 -2.74 1.73 5.70
N CYS A 36 -1.78 1.66 4.78
CA CYS A 36 -1.39 2.83 4.01
C CYS A 36 -2.43 3.11 2.92
N HIS A 37 -2.49 4.34 2.45
CA HIS A 37 -3.32 4.70 1.32
C HIS A 37 -2.62 5.73 0.43
N CYS A 38 -2.88 5.62 -0.87
CA CYS A 38 -2.44 6.59 -1.84
C CYS A 38 -3.65 7.14 -2.58
N LYS A 39 -3.88 8.43 -2.47
CA LYS A 39 -4.85 9.14 -3.29
C LYS A 39 -4.16 9.59 -4.56
N LEU A 40 -4.67 9.17 -5.72
CA LEU A 40 -4.18 9.56 -7.04
C LEU A 40 -5.24 10.43 -7.73
N GLU A 41 -4.81 11.59 -8.21
CA GLU A 41 -5.55 12.39 -9.18
C GLU A 41 -4.94 12.10 -10.56
N LEU A 42 -5.71 11.43 -11.40
CA LEU A 42 -5.31 11.03 -12.74
C LEU A 42 -6.03 11.85 -13.79
N ALA A 43 -5.43 11.99 -14.95
CA ALA A 43 -6.04 12.63 -16.10
C ALA A 43 -5.91 11.73 -17.32
N SER A 44 -7.03 11.51 -18.04
CA SER A 44 -7.08 10.72 -19.27
C SER A 44 -7.75 11.48 -20.41
N THR A 45 -7.36 11.19 -21.65
CA THR A 45 -8.07 11.63 -22.85
C THR A 45 -9.34 10.82 -23.11
N SER A 46 -9.47 9.64 -22.47
CA SER A 46 -10.67 8.82 -22.50
C SER A 46 -11.68 9.35 -21.47
N PRO A 47 -12.89 9.79 -21.88
CA PRO A 47 -13.88 10.34 -20.97
C PRO A 47 -14.71 9.27 -20.25
N ASP A 48 -14.76 8.05 -20.78
CA ASP A 48 -15.66 6.99 -20.33
C ASP A 48 -14.87 5.71 -20.05
N ILE A 49 -14.17 5.70 -18.91
CA ILE A 49 -13.49 4.51 -18.40
C ILE A 49 -14.43 3.85 -17.41
N ALA A 50 -14.77 2.59 -17.66
CA ALA A 50 -15.71 1.85 -16.84
C ALA A 50 -15.08 1.50 -15.49
N PRO A 51 -15.78 1.70 -14.36
CA PRO A 51 -15.27 1.35 -13.04
C PRO A 51 -14.88 -0.14 -12.89
N GLU A 52 -15.61 -1.03 -13.55
CA GLU A 52 -15.35 -2.46 -13.55
C GLU A 52 -14.00 -2.85 -14.17
N ASP A 53 -13.46 -2.02 -15.06
CA ASP A 53 -12.13 -2.24 -15.66
C ASP A 53 -10.98 -1.77 -14.74
N VAL A 54 -11.32 -0.99 -13.71
CA VAL A 54 -10.34 -0.29 -12.86
C VAL A 54 -10.35 -0.79 -11.42
N LEU A 55 -11.54 -1.00 -10.84
CA LEU A 55 -11.67 -1.45 -9.45
C LEU A 55 -11.01 -2.82 -9.24
N GLU A 56 -10.39 -2.98 -8.08
CA GLU A 56 -9.63 -4.20 -7.70
C GLU A 56 -8.40 -4.49 -8.58
N GLN A 57 -8.10 -3.65 -9.58
CA GLN A 57 -6.89 -3.80 -10.37
C GLN A 57 -5.64 -3.42 -9.57
N PRO A 58 -4.51 -4.12 -9.79
CA PRO A 58 -3.24 -3.73 -9.21
C PRO A 58 -2.78 -2.40 -9.78
N VAL A 59 -2.20 -1.57 -8.92
CA VAL A 59 -1.57 -0.30 -9.28
C VAL A 59 -0.12 -0.33 -8.93
N GLU A 60 0.67 0.23 -9.84
CA GLU A 60 2.07 0.56 -9.61
C GLU A 60 2.26 2.05 -9.90
N LEU A 61 2.62 2.81 -8.85
CA LEU A 61 3.06 4.20 -8.95
C LEU A 61 4.58 4.24 -8.81
N VAL A 62 5.27 4.78 -9.81
CA VAL A 62 6.73 4.95 -9.75
C VAL A 62 7.07 6.44 -9.79
N MET A 63 7.93 6.83 -8.87
CA MET A 63 8.51 8.17 -8.78
C MET A 63 9.90 8.13 -9.42
N TRP A 64 10.14 9.05 -10.36
CA TRP A 64 11.38 9.12 -11.14
C TRP A 64 12.09 10.46 -10.90
N GLN A 65 13.40 10.43 -10.82
CA GLN A 65 14.24 11.61 -10.84
C GLN A 65 15.24 11.50 -11.99
N ASP A 66 15.16 12.43 -12.95
CA ASP A 66 16.05 12.46 -14.13
C ASP A 66 16.12 11.11 -14.86
N GLY A 67 14.99 10.40 -14.94
CA GLY A 67 14.88 9.09 -15.59
C GLY A 67 15.34 7.89 -14.75
N VAL A 68 15.73 8.11 -13.48
CA VAL A 68 16.07 7.05 -12.53
C VAL A 68 14.90 6.82 -11.58
N PRO A 69 14.44 5.57 -11.38
CA PRO A 69 13.37 5.29 -10.43
C PRO A 69 13.89 5.49 -9.00
N LEU A 70 13.16 6.29 -8.21
CA LEU A 70 13.50 6.57 -6.80
C LEU A 70 12.68 5.76 -5.83
N ARG A 71 11.41 5.59 -6.17
CA ARG A 71 10.46 4.94 -5.26
C ARG A 71 9.34 4.30 -6.05
N ARG A 72 8.91 3.14 -5.57
CA ARG A 72 7.78 2.38 -6.07
C ARG A 72 6.74 2.27 -4.97
N PHE A 73 5.49 2.44 -5.32
CA PHE A 73 4.33 2.16 -4.48
C PHE A 73 3.38 1.24 -5.23
N THR A 74 2.91 0.19 -4.58
CA THR A 74 2.01 -0.80 -5.16
C THR A 74 0.80 -1.01 -4.27
N GLY A 75 -0.31 -1.37 -4.85
CA GLY A 75 -1.55 -1.66 -4.14
C GLY A 75 -2.65 -2.09 -5.10
N VAL A 76 -3.89 -2.06 -4.63
CA VAL A 76 -5.09 -2.30 -5.44
C VAL A 76 -6.03 -1.11 -5.33
N ILE A 77 -6.79 -0.86 -6.38
CA ILE A 77 -7.77 0.23 -6.42
C ILE A 77 -9.02 -0.19 -5.65
N ASN A 78 -9.34 0.55 -4.60
CA ASN A 78 -10.58 0.33 -3.84
C ASN A 78 -11.65 1.41 -4.07
N GLU A 79 -11.27 2.54 -4.65
CA GLU A 79 -12.21 3.60 -5.03
C GLU A 79 -11.79 4.23 -6.35
N PHE A 80 -12.76 4.44 -7.23
CA PHE A 80 -12.57 5.08 -8.52
C PHE A 80 -13.71 6.04 -8.79
N VAL A 81 -13.40 7.32 -8.93
CA VAL A 81 -14.39 8.38 -9.13
C VAL A 81 -14.03 9.17 -10.38
N ARG A 82 -14.99 9.30 -11.30
CA ARG A 82 -14.88 10.22 -12.43
C ARG A 82 -15.17 11.64 -11.94
N GLY A 83 -14.22 12.53 -12.15
CA GLY A 83 -14.36 13.95 -11.88
C GLY A 83 -14.77 14.75 -13.13
N ASP A 84 -14.42 16.03 -13.14
CA ASP A 84 -14.75 16.95 -14.20
C ASP A 84 -14.04 16.63 -15.52
N SER A 85 -14.79 16.82 -16.62
CA SER A 85 -14.23 16.74 -17.97
C SER A 85 -13.89 18.14 -18.46
N GLY A 86 -12.61 18.39 -18.71
CA GLY A 86 -12.15 19.58 -19.38
C GLY A 86 -12.13 19.42 -20.91
N HIS A 87 -11.60 20.43 -21.64
CA HIS A 87 -11.55 20.42 -23.11
C HIS A 87 -10.79 19.25 -23.73
N ARG A 88 -9.78 18.71 -23.04
CA ARG A 88 -8.88 17.67 -23.58
C ARG A 88 -8.77 16.44 -22.70
N ARG A 89 -9.11 16.53 -21.42
CA ARG A 89 -8.94 15.45 -20.48
C ARG A 89 -10.04 15.43 -19.43
N THR A 90 -10.37 14.23 -19.00
CA THR A 90 -11.24 13.95 -17.85
C THR A 90 -10.38 13.63 -16.66
N ARG A 91 -10.73 14.12 -15.49
CA ARG A 91 -10.11 13.78 -14.21
C ARG A 91 -10.71 12.52 -13.64
N TYR A 92 -9.87 11.77 -12.95
CA TYR A 92 -10.27 10.58 -12.20
C TYR A 92 -9.56 10.61 -10.84
N ASP A 93 -10.34 10.50 -9.78
CA ASP A 93 -9.82 10.33 -8.43
C ASP A 93 -9.81 8.86 -8.07
N VAL A 94 -8.67 8.37 -7.60
CA VAL A 94 -8.43 6.94 -7.32
C VAL A 94 -7.84 6.82 -5.93
N ILE A 95 -8.38 5.89 -5.13
CA ILE A 95 -7.76 5.48 -3.88
C ILE A 95 -7.15 4.09 -4.06
N VAL A 96 -5.87 3.99 -3.69
CA VAL A 96 -5.10 2.75 -3.75
C VAL A 96 -4.70 2.36 -2.34
N GLN A 97 -4.95 1.12 -1.98
CA GLN A 97 -4.58 0.54 -0.69
C GLN A 97 -3.89 -0.82 -0.88
N PRO A 98 -3.12 -1.31 0.11
CA PRO A 98 -2.61 -2.68 0.08
C PRO A 98 -3.77 -3.69 0.01
N PRO A 99 -3.58 -4.87 -0.59
CA PRO A 99 -4.62 -5.90 -0.66
C PRO A 99 -5.21 -6.30 0.70
N LEU A 100 -4.48 -6.05 1.79
CA LEU A 100 -4.93 -6.28 3.17
C LEU A 100 -6.25 -5.56 3.50
N TRP A 101 -6.59 -4.45 2.81
CA TRP A 101 -7.85 -3.74 3.02
C TRP A 101 -9.08 -4.62 2.81
N ARG A 102 -9.00 -5.68 2.01
CA ARG A 102 -10.09 -6.62 1.74
C ARG A 102 -10.60 -7.30 3.00
N LEU A 103 -9.73 -7.46 4.01
CA LEU A 103 -10.13 -8.00 5.30
C LEU A 103 -11.10 -7.08 6.06
N HIS A 104 -11.14 -5.79 5.72
CA HIS A 104 -12.09 -4.85 6.31
C HIS A 104 -13.53 -5.06 5.84
N LEU A 105 -13.72 -5.65 4.65
CA LEU A 105 -15.04 -5.85 4.05
C LEU A 105 -15.85 -6.96 4.71
N MET A 106 -15.22 -7.84 5.45
CA MET A 106 -15.86 -9.04 6.02
C MET A 106 -15.90 -8.97 7.53
N HIS A 107 -17.11 -9.13 8.07
CA HIS A 107 -17.37 -9.24 9.50
C HIS A 107 -17.79 -10.67 9.83
N ASN A 108 -17.13 -11.28 10.79
CA ASN A 108 -17.34 -12.68 11.15
C ASN A 108 -17.52 -12.87 12.65
N SER A 109 -18.06 -14.05 12.98
CA SER A 109 -18.04 -14.60 14.34
C SER A 109 -17.59 -16.05 14.21
N ARG A 110 -16.36 -16.31 14.63
CA ARG A 110 -15.69 -17.61 14.51
C ARG A 110 -14.97 -17.98 15.79
N ILE A 111 -14.78 -19.27 15.99
CA ILE A 111 -13.99 -19.82 17.09
C ILE A 111 -12.85 -20.64 16.47
N PHE A 112 -11.64 -20.32 16.87
CA PHE A 112 -10.44 -21.10 16.58
C PHE A 112 -10.04 -21.84 17.86
N GLN A 113 -9.77 -23.12 17.74
CA GLN A 113 -9.41 -23.98 18.87
C GLN A 113 -8.07 -24.64 18.63
N THR A 114 -7.24 -24.67 19.66
CA THR A 114 -5.96 -25.38 19.64
C THR A 114 -5.09 -24.92 18.45
N GLN A 115 -4.96 -23.59 18.29
CA GLN A 115 -4.18 -22.98 17.20
C GLN A 115 -3.32 -21.84 17.70
N ALA A 116 -2.11 -21.74 17.17
CA ALA A 116 -1.24 -20.60 17.41
C ALA A 116 -1.71 -19.37 16.63
N THR A 117 -1.37 -18.18 17.11
CA THR A 117 -1.84 -16.91 16.53
C THR A 117 -1.43 -16.75 15.07
N ASP A 118 -0.22 -17.15 14.70
CA ASP A 118 0.26 -17.06 13.33
C ASP A 118 -0.54 -17.99 12.38
N ALA A 119 -0.94 -19.18 12.83
CA ALA A 119 -1.76 -20.10 12.04
C ALA A 119 -3.16 -19.51 11.82
N ILE A 120 -3.76 -18.88 12.84
CA ILE A 120 -5.04 -18.19 12.72
C ILE A 120 -4.95 -17.05 11.71
N VAL A 121 -3.94 -16.19 11.83
CA VAL A 121 -3.75 -15.05 10.94
C VAL A 121 -3.49 -15.52 9.49
N ARG A 122 -2.65 -16.55 9.28
CA ARG A 122 -2.44 -17.14 7.95
C ARG A 122 -3.74 -17.59 7.31
N THR A 123 -4.57 -18.32 8.06
CA THR A 123 -5.89 -18.77 7.56
C THR A 123 -6.74 -17.61 7.05
N LEU A 124 -6.79 -16.51 7.80
CA LEU A 124 -7.56 -15.32 7.42
C LEU A 124 -7.01 -14.64 6.16
N LEU A 125 -5.69 -14.57 6.04
CA LEU A 125 -5.01 -13.97 4.90
C LEU A 125 -5.19 -14.82 3.64
N GLU A 126 -5.01 -16.14 3.75
CA GLU A 126 -5.16 -17.10 2.64
C GLU A 126 -6.59 -17.13 2.09
N GLU A 127 -7.60 -17.08 2.96
CA GLU A 127 -9.02 -17.00 2.56
C GLU A 127 -9.31 -15.77 1.69
N ARG A 128 -8.46 -14.74 1.74
CA ARG A 128 -8.57 -13.50 0.95
C ARG A 128 -7.54 -13.41 -0.19
N GLY A 129 -6.83 -14.50 -0.45
CA GLY A 129 -5.82 -14.54 -1.51
C GLY A 129 -4.56 -13.72 -1.19
N LEU A 130 -4.30 -13.43 0.09
CA LEU A 130 -3.11 -12.72 0.57
C LEU A 130 -2.00 -13.71 0.89
N ILE A 131 -1.59 -14.48 -0.11
CA ILE A 131 -0.61 -15.56 0.03
C ILE A 131 0.83 -15.03 0.12
N ASP A 132 1.10 -13.82 -0.41
CA ASP A 132 2.42 -13.19 -0.38
C ASP A 132 2.64 -12.46 0.96
N THR A 133 2.53 -13.22 2.06
CA THR A 133 2.74 -12.69 3.41
C THR A 133 3.97 -13.33 4.03
N VAL A 134 4.89 -12.48 4.48
CA VAL A 134 6.11 -12.88 5.18
C VAL A 134 5.89 -12.71 6.68
N PHE A 135 6.04 -13.80 7.43
CA PHE A 135 6.08 -13.78 8.89
C PHE A 135 7.54 -13.84 9.34
N ASP A 136 8.08 -12.71 9.72
CA ASP A 136 9.44 -12.57 10.25
C ASP A 136 9.36 -12.49 11.79
N LEU A 137 9.14 -13.66 12.41
CA LEU A 137 8.93 -13.81 13.83
C LEU A 137 10.15 -14.47 14.48
N LYS A 138 10.70 -13.84 15.50
CA LYS A 138 11.79 -14.40 16.32
C LYS A 138 11.27 -15.33 17.41
N ARG A 139 10.01 -15.12 17.85
CA ARG A 139 9.34 -15.96 18.84
C ARG A 139 8.27 -16.79 18.15
N THR A 140 8.19 -18.06 18.54
CA THR A 140 7.08 -18.92 18.13
C THR A 140 5.87 -18.60 19.00
N PRO A 141 4.71 -18.22 18.43
CA PRO A 141 3.50 -17.99 19.19
C PRO A 141 3.04 -19.27 19.90
N GLU A 142 2.51 -19.12 21.11
CA GLU A 142 1.94 -20.25 21.83
C GLU A 142 0.56 -20.63 21.28
N GLU A 143 0.24 -21.92 21.36
CA GLU A 143 -1.05 -22.45 21.00
C GLU A 143 -2.11 -21.94 22.00
N ARG A 144 -3.23 -21.44 21.47
CA ARG A 144 -4.37 -20.95 22.25
C ARG A 144 -5.42 -22.04 22.31
N GLU A 145 -5.89 -22.37 23.51
CA GLU A 145 -7.01 -23.28 23.67
C GLU A 145 -8.25 -22.78 22.93
N TYR A 146 -8.54 -21.48 23.06
CA TYR A 146 -9.63 -20.79 22.38
C TYR A 146 -9.17 -19.40 21.90
N CYS A 147 -9.55 -19.05 20.67
CA CYS A 147 -9.45 -17.70 20.15
C CYS A 147 -10.75 -17.35 19.42
N VAL A 148 -11.42 -16.28 19.84
CA VAL A 148 -12.74 -15.93 19.35
C VAL A 148 -12.69 -14.62 18.57
N GLN A 149 -13.14 -14.65 17.32
CA GLN A 149 -13.56 -13.48 16.56
C GLN A 149 -15.05 -13.25 16.86
N HIS A 150 -15.42 -12.08 17.35
CA HIS A 150 -16.82 -11.80 17.68
C HIS A 150 -17.30 -10.48 17.08
N ARG A 151 -18.10 -10.55 16.03
CA ARG A 151 -18.73 -9.40 15.34
C ARG A 151 -17.74 -8.28 14.96
N GLU A 152 -16.54 -8.63 14.64
CA GLU A 152 -15.49 -7.72 14.18
C GLU A 152 -15.06 -8.05 12.75
N SER A 153 -14.47 -7.09 12.05
CA SER A 153 -13.92 -7.36 10.71
C SER A 153 -12.71 -8.28 10.82
N ASP A 154 -12.43 -9.02 9.73
CA ASP A 154 -11.25 -9.87 9.67
C ASP A 154 -9.98 -9.03 9.89
N LEU A 155 -9.94 -7.77 9.41
CA LEU A 155 -8.83 -6.85 9.65
C LEU A 155 -8.69 -6.49 11.13
N ALA A 156 -9.78 -6.07 11.78
CA ALA A 156 -9.75 -5.72 13.20
C ALA A 156 -9.32 -6.89 14.07
N PHE A 157 -9.75 -8.10 13.69
CA PHE A 157 -9.34 -9.32 14.38
C PHE A 157 -7.84 -9.60 14.21
N VAL A 158 -7.30 -9.50 12.99
CA VAL A 158 -5.86 -9.65 12.72
C VAL A 158 -5.05 -8.58 13.48
N GLU A 159 -5.48 -7.32 13.45
CA GLU A 159 -4.81 -6.22 14.17
C GLU A 159 -4.83 -6.42 15.68
N ARG A 160 -5.93 -6.92 16.23
CA ARG A 160 -6.04 -7.24 17.66
C ARG A 160 -5.08 -8.38 18.03
N LEU A 161 -5.06 -9.46 17.26
CA LEU A 161 -4.13 -10.57 17.49
C LEU A 161 -2.68 -10.15 17.37
N ALA A 162 -2.35 -9.34 16.37
CA ALA A 162 -1.01 -8.79 16.21
C ALA A 162 -0.60 -7.94 17.42
N ALA A 163 -1.51 -7.10 17.94
CA ALA A 163 -1.24 -6.29 19.12
C ALA A 163 -1.04 -7.14 20.38
N GLU A 164 -1.84 -8.21 20.57
CA GLU A 164 -1.70 -9.15 21.70
C GLU A 164 -0.32 -9.85 21.69
N GLU A 165 0.20 -10.20 20.51
CA GLU A 165 1.52 -10.83 20.34
C GLU A 165 2.68 -9.83 20.32
N GLY A 166 2.38 -8.53 20.28
CA GLY A 166 3.39 -7.48 20.13
C GLY A 166 3.98 -7.42 18.71
N TRP A 167 3.23 -7.90 17.74
CA TRP A 167 3.63 -7.82 16.34
C TRP A 167 3.30 -6.46 15.75
N HIS A 168 4.09 -6.08 14.76
CA HIS A 168 3.79 -4.99 13.86
C HIS A 168 3.74 -5.49 12.41
N TYR A 169 3.04 -4.77 11.55
CA TYR A 169 3.03 -5.09 10.14
C TYR A 169 3.32 -3.87 9.27
N ARG A 170 3.85 -4.12 8.10
CA ARG A 170 4.09 -3.13 7.05
C ARG A 170 3.88 -3.76 5.69
N TYR A 171 3.57 -2.95 4.71
CA TYR A 171 3.49 -3.41 3.34
C TYR A 171 4.78 -3.02 2.61
N TYR A 172 5.47 -4.02 2.06
CA TYR A 172 6.64 -3.85 1.20
C TYR A 172 6.17 -3.73 -0.24
N HIS A 173 6.54 -2.67 -0.93
CA HIS A 173 6.08 -2.36 -2.28
C HIS A 173 6.96 -2.97 -3.39
N GLY A 174 7.91 -3.82 -3.05
CA GLY A 174 8.95 -4.31 -3.94
C GLY A 174 10.10 -3.32 -4.08
N ASP A 175 11.16 -3.74 -4.77
CA ASP A 175 12.26 -2.85 -5.13
C ASP A 175 11.84 -1.87 -6.23
N VAL A 176 12.63 -0.80 -6.42
CA VAL A 176 12.33 0.25 -7.42
C VAL A 176 12.44 -0.24 -8.86
N GLU A 177 13.19 -1.30 -9.09
CA GLU A 177 13.43 -1.91 -10.40
C GLU A 177 12.35 -2.94 -10.77
N GLY A 178 11.56 -3.37 -9.79
CA GLY A 178 10.46 -4.32 -9.99
C GLY A 178 10.91 -5.78 -10.02
N ASN A 179 12.11 -6.08 -9.51
CA ASN A 179 12.61 -7.45 -9.43
C ASN A 179 11.97 -8.21 -8.25
N ASP A 180 11.74 -7.50 -7.13
CA ASP A 180 11.08 -8.07 -5.96
C ASP A 180 9.57 -7.87 -6.01
N GLN A 181 8.84 -8.86 -5.53
CA GLN A 181 7.38 -8.77 -5.44
C GLN A 181 6.94 -8.01 -4.17
N PRO A 182 5.84 -7.25 -4.26
CA PRO A 182 5.22 -6.64 -3.07
C PRO A 182 4.74 -7.71 -2.09
N ALA A 183 4.91 -7.44 -0.79
CA ALA A 183 4.52 -8.39 0.26
C ALA A 183 4.00 -7.69 1.52
N LEU A 184 3.10 -8.34 2.24
CA LEU A 184 2.78 -8.00 3.62
C LEU A 184 3.86 -8.63 4.51
N ILE A 185 4.49 -7.83 5.37
CA ILE A 185 5.48 -8.30 6.33
C ILE A 185 4.92 -8.10 7.73
N ILE A 186 4.86 -9.19 8.49
CA ILE A 186 4.46 -9.22 9.90
C ILE A 186 5.67 -9.62 10.70
N ALA A 187 6.07 -8.83 11.70
CA ALA A 187 7.27 -9.06 12.49
C ALA A 187 7.05 -8.72 13.97
N ASP A 188 7.83 -9.36 14.85
CA ASP A 188 7.85 -9.10 16.30
C ASP A 188 9.13 -8.36 16.76
N HIS A 189 9.95 -7.89 15.83
CA HIS A 189 11.22 -7.22 16.10
C HIS A 189 11.55 -6.15 15.04
N HIS A 190 12.47 -5.25 15.38
CA HIS A 190 12.90 -4.17 14.49
C HIS A 190 14.31 -4.38 13.89
N GLY A 191 14.95 -5.52 14.19
CA GLY A 191 16.39 -5.73 13.97
C GLY A 191 16.84 -5.65 12.52
N ASP A 192 15.97 -6.02 11.57
CA ASP A 192 16.30 -6.12 10.15
C ASP A 192 15.64 -5.01 9.31
N ALA A 193 15.07 -4.00 9.97
CA ALA A 193 14.57 -2.83 9.26
C ALA A 193 15.73 -2.08 8.58
N PRO A 194 15.62 -1.76 7.28
CA PRO A 194 16.68 -1.03 6.59
C PRO A 194 16.91 0.32 7.26
N ARG A 195 18.17 0.63 7.51
CA ARG A 195 18.54 1.97 7.99
C ARG A 195 18.35 2.95 6.84
N LEU A 196 17.58 4.00 7.09
CA LEU A 196 17.49 5.10 6.15
C LEU A 196 18.76 5.93 6.23
N ASP A 197 19.21 6.41 5.08
CA ASP A 197 20.24 7.44 5.03
C ASP A 197 19.74 8.72 5.74
N PRO A 198 20.66 9.52 6.31
CA PRO A 198 20.28 10.80 6.89
C PRO A 198 19.51 11.67 5.89
N VAL A 199 18.33 12.12 6.26
CA VAL A 199 17.50 13.00 5.45
C VAL A 199 17.64 14.42 5.96
N GLU A 200 17.91 15.38 5.07
CA GLU A 200 18.02 16.79 5.44
C GLU A 200 16.67 17.34 5.94
N TYR A 201 16.73 18.10 7.04
CA TYR A 201 15.58 18.85 7.50
C TYR A 201 15.54 20.23 6.83
N ASN A 202 14.47 20.51 6.10
CA ASN A 202 14.24 21.81 5.46
C ASN A 202 12.94 22.43 5.95
N ALA A 203 13.02 23.33 6.92
CA ALA A 203 11.86 24.02 7.49
C ALA A 203 11.13 24.95 6.50
N LYS A 204 11.75 25.29 5.36
CA LYS A 204 11.18 26.15 4.33
C LYS A 204 11.05 25.36 3.02
N ALA A 205 10.06 24.51 2.93
CA ALA A 205 9.74 23.79 1.70
C ALA A 205 9.17 24.75 0.63
N GLY A 206 10.04 25.55 0.04
CA GLY A 206 9.70 26.45 -1.06
C GLY A 206 10.73 26.31 -2.18
N GLY A 207 10.38 25.62 -3.26
CA GLY A 207 11.22 25.39 -4.43
C GLY A 207 11.46 23.93 -4.72
N SER A 208 11.85 23.58 -5.97
CA SER A 208 12.21 22.22 -6.33
C SER A 208 13.54 21.86 -5.67
N THR A 209 13.50 21.03 -4.64
CA THR A 209 14.70 20.43 -4.07
C THR A 209 15.08 19.20 -4.88
N ARG A 210 16.36 19.06 -5.23
CA ARG A 210 16.88 17.86 -5.91
C ARG A 210 17.00 16.63 -5.00
N GLN A 211 16.81 16.81 -3.70
CA GLN A 211 16.93 15.76 -2.68
C GLN A 211 15.66 15.69 -1.84
N SER A 212 15.35 14.48 -1.37
CA SER A 212 14.27 14.27 -0.41
C SER A 212 14.58 15.00 0.88
N THR A 213 13.65 15.83 1.36
CA THR A 213 13.80 16.59 2.59
C THR A 213 12.61 16.38 3.51
N VAL A 214 12.86 16.39 4.82
CA VAL A 214 11.79 16.43 5.84
C VAL A 214 11.54 17.89 6.19
N PHE A 215 10.31 18.36 6.04
CA PHE A 215 9.93 19.74 6.39
C PHE A 215 9.14 19.85 7.69
N GLN A 216 8.59 18.75 8.18
CA GLN A 216 7.87 18.69 9.44
C GLN A 216 8.08 17.35 10.13
N PHE A 217 8.42 17.41 11.42
CA PHE A 217 8.48 16.24 12.28
C PHE A 217 7.57 16.48 13.49
N ARG A 218 6.70 15.53 13.83
CA ARG A 218 5.82 15.57 15.00
C ARG A 218 6.05 14.32 15.83
N TYR A 219 6.11 14.49 17.14
CA TYR A 219 6.20 13.40 18.12
C TYR A 219 4.81 12.87 18.46
#